data_798985bcad1dfd929259c016cc9a9860
#
_entry.id   798985bcad1dfd929259c016cc9a9860
#
_cell.length_a   1.000
_cell.length_b   1.000
_cell.length_c   1.000
_cell.angle_alpha   90.00
_cell.angle_beta   90.00
_cell.angle_gamma   90.00
#
_symmetry.space_group_name_H-M   'P 1'
#
loop_
_entity.id
_entity.type
_entity.pdbx_description
1 polymer ?
#
loop_
_entity_poly.entity_id
_entity_poly.type
_entity_poly.pdbx_seq_one_letter_code
_entity_poly.pdbx_strand_id
1 'polypeptide(L)' 'MAVISAFYNEGANILTINQNIPVNGTALVSISCQVDYLKGSMDDLLLHLKQVNGVQRIEHITGE' A
#
# COMPACT_ATOMS: atom_id res chain seq x y z
N MET A 1 8.00 6.62 6.38
CA MET A 1 8.14 5.60 5.33
C MET A 1 7.36 6.03 4.10
N ALA A 2 7.94 5.89 2.92
CA ALA A 2 7.33 6.39 1.69
C ALA A 2 6.01 5.71 1.33
N VAL A 3 5.88 4.41 1.60
CA VAL A 3 4.66 3.67 1.31
C VAL A 3 3.50 4.21 2.13
N ILE A 4 3.73 4.42 3.44
CA ILE A 4 2.69 4.95 4.32
C ILE A 4 2.30 6.36 3.88
N SER A 5 3.26 7.17 3.46
CA SER A 5 2.98 8.51 2.98
C SER A 5 2.11 8.49 1.73
N ALA A 6 2.33 7.52 0.82
CA ALA A 6 1.52 7.40 -0.37
C ALA A 6 0.05 7.12 -0.02
N PHE A 7 -0.20 6.20 0.93
CA PHE A 7 -1.56 5.94 1.39
C PHE A 7 -2.19 7.19 2.00
N TYR A 8 -1.45 7.86 2.86
CA TYR A 8 -1.94 9.04 3.54
C TYR A 8 -2.28 10.15 2.55
N ASN A 9 -1.41 10.38 1.59
CA ASN A 9 -1.59 11.46 0.61
C ASN A 9 -2.79 11.21 -0.30
N GLU A 10 -3.14 9.96 -0.55
CA GLU A 10 -4.28 9.61 -1.39
C GLU A 10 -5.59 9.54 -0.62
N GLY A 11 -5.56 9.75 0.68
CA GLY A 11 -6.75 9.74 1.50
C GLY A 11 -7.17 8.36 1.99
N ALA A 12 -6.30 7.38 1.88
CA ALA A 12 -6.57 6.04 2.42
C ALA A 12 -6.27 6.02 3.91
N ASN A 13 -7.16 5.43 4.69
CA ASN A 13 -6.97 5.29 6.12
C ASN A 13 -6.43 3.91 6.43
N ILE A 14 -5.19 3.83 6.88
CA ILE A 14 -4.55 2.55 7.18
C ILE A 14 -5.09 2.01 8.49
N LEU A 15 -5.59 0.79 8.46
CA LEU A 15 -6.12 0.11 9.64
C LEU A 15 -5.08 -0.79 10.30
N THR A 16 -4.40 -1.61 9.49
CA THR A 16 -3.38 -2.50 10.00
C THR A 16 -2.22 -2.60 9.02
N ILE A 17 -1.04 -2.83 9.56
CA ILE A 17 0.16 -3.12 8.77
C ILE A 17 0.83 -4.32 9.40
N ASN A 18 1.14 -5.33 8.59
CA ASN A 18 1.91 -6.50 9.00
C ASN A 18 3.07 -6.69 8.03
N GLN A 19 4.24 -6.93 8.60
CA GLN A 19 5.44 -7.16 7.80
C GLN A 19 6.07 -8.49 8.21
N ASN A 20 6.31 -9.34 7.23
CA ASN A 20 6.98 -10.61 7.47
C ASN A 20 8.50 -10.42 7.52
N ILE A 21 9.18 -11.40 8.09
CA ILE A 21 10.65 -11.39 8.13
C ILE A 21 11.16 -11.45 6.70
N PRO A 22 12.10 -10.56 6.32
CA PRO A 22 12.63 -10.57 4.96
C PRO A 22 13.33 -11.89 4.62
N VAL A 23 13.10 -12.35 3.40
CA VAL A 23 13.75 -13.55 2.85
C VAL A 23 14.39 -13.13 1.54
N ASN A 24 15.67 -13.43 1.38
CA ASN A 24 16.43 -13.04 0.18
C ASN A 24 16.35 -11.55 -0.12
N GLY A 25 16.35 -10.73 0.94
CA GLY A 25 16.30 -9.28 0.78
C GLY A 25 14.92 -8.71 0.44
N THR A 26 13.89 -9.55 0.41
CA THR A 26 12.54 -9.12 0.07
C THR A 26 11.60 -9.45 1.23
N ALA A 27 10.76 -8.49 1.60
CA ALA A 27 9.77 -8.68 2.66
C ALA A 27 8.38 -8.51 2.08
N LEU A 28 7.44 -9.31 2.59
CA LEU A 28 6.04 -9.14 2.28
C LEU A 28 5.42 -8.22 3.32
N VAL A 29 4.75 -7.17 2.85
CA VAL A 29 4.03 -6.25 3.72
C VAL A 29 2.56 -6.31 3.37
N SER A 30 1.73 -6.58 4.37
CA SER A 30 0.28 -6.60 4.20
C SER A 30 -0.32 -5.37 4.85
N ILE A 31 -1.12 -4.62 4.10
CA ILE A 31 -1.74 -3.41 4.59
C ILE A 31 -3.24 -3.49 4.38
N SER A 32 -4.00 -3.31 5.46
CA SER A 32 -5.46 -3.18 5.41
C SER A 32 -5.80 -1.71 5.56
N CYS A 33 -6.64 -1.20 4.67
CA CYS A 33 -7.00 0.21 4.73
C CYS A 33 -8.44 0.43 4.29
N GLN A 34 -9.00 1.55 4.74
CA GLN A 34 -10.28 2.05 4.26
C GLN A 34 -10.04 3.02 3.12
N VAL A 35 -10.82 2.89 2.06
CA VAL A 35 -10.62 3.70 0.87
C VAL A 35 -11.87 4.53 0.53
N ASP A 36 -12.74 4.76 1.50
CA ASP A 36 -13.99 5.47 1.29
C ASP A 36 -13.79 6.91 0.84
N TYR A 37 -12.67 7.50 1.24
CA TYR A 37 -12.39 8.92 0.99
C TYR A 37 -11.14 9.13 0.16
N LEU A 38 -10.86 8.21 -0.78
CA LEU A 38 -9.73 8.38 -1.68
C LEU A 38 -9.89 9.65 -2.50
N LYS A 39 -8.81 10.40 -2.65
CA LYS A 39 -8.80 11.61 -3.47
C LYS A 39 -8.84 11.30 -4.96
N GLY A 40 -8.38 10.12 -5.34
CA GLY A 40 -8.41 9.64 -6.71
C GLY A 40 -8.96 8.23 -6.74
N SER A 41 -8.64 7.50 -7.80
CA SER A 41 -9.08 6.12 -7.92
C SER A 41 -8.11 5.19 -7.20
N MET A 42 -8.57 3.95 -6.94
CA MET A 42 -7.70 2.91 -6.42
C MET A 42 -6.51 2.67 -7.37
N ASP A 43 -6.75 2.78 -8.68
CA ASP A 43 -5.68 2.62 -9.66
C ASP A 43 -4.59 3.67 -9.49
N ASP A 44 -4.96 4.91 -9.16
CA ASP A 44 -3.99 5.97 -8.91
C ASP A 44 -3.15 5.65 -7.68
N LEU A 45 -3.78 5.15 -6.62
CA LEU A 45 -3.05 4.77 -5.41
C LEU A 45 -2.04 3.67 -5.73
N LEU A 46 -2.48 2.64 -6.46
CA LEU A 46 -1.60 1.52 -6.81
C LEU A 46 -0.45 1.99 -7.69
N LEU A 47 -0.72 2.91 -8.61
CA LEU A 47 0.33 3.46 -9.46
C LEU A 47 1.38 4.20 -8.63
N HIS A 48 0.94 5.02 -7.69
CA HIS A 48 1.87 5.75 -6.82
C HIS A 48 2.70 4.80 -5.97
N LEU A 49 2.09 3.73 -5.46
CA LEU A 49 2.82 2.74 -4.69
C LEU A 49 3.90 2.05 -5.52
N LYS A 50 3.62 1.75 -6.77
CA LYS A 50 4.60 1.12 -7.65
C LYS A 50 5.80 2.01 -7.91
N GLN A 51 5.63 3.32 -7.80
CA GLN A 51 6.70 4.27 -8.03
C GLN A 51 7.59 4.46 -6.81
N VAL A 52 7.20 3.93 -5.65
CA VAL A 52 8.03 4.02 -4.45
C VAL A 52 9.25 3.12 -4.61
N ASN A 53 10.42 3.67 -4.31
CA ASN A 53 11.68 2.94 -4.39
C ASN A 53 11.62 1.70 -3.50
N GLY A 54 11.98 0.55 -4.06
CA GLY A 54 12.00 -0.69 -3.32
C GLY A 54 10.74 -1.53 -3.43
N VAL A 55 9.65 -0.96 -3.96
CA VAL A 55 8.43 -1.74 -4.18
C VAL A 55 8.60 -2.55 -5.46
N GLN A 56 8.52 -3.87 -5.34
CA GLN A 56 8.75 -4.76 -6.47
C GLN A 56 7.44 -5.26 -7.07
N ARG A 57 6.45 -5.52 -6.24
CA ARG A 57 5.20 -6.10 -6.69
C ARG A 57 4.07 -5.72 -5.74
N ILE A 58 2.89 -5.49 -6.30
CA ILE A 58 1.70 -5.17 -5.51
C ILE A 58 0.59 -6.10 -5.94
N GLU A 59 -0.08 -6.70 -4.95
CA GLU A 59 -1.30 -7.46 -5.17
C GLU A 59 -2.43 -6.75 -4.45
N HIS A 60 -3.52 -6.54 -5.16
CA HIS A 60 -4.69 -5.85 -4.64
C HIS A 60 -5.82 -6.85 -4.42
N ILE A 61 -6.26 -6.95 -3.17
CA ILE A 61 -7.38 -7.81 -2.81
C ILE A 61 -8.49 -6.94 -2.24
N THR A 62 -9.66 -7.03 -2.84
CA THR A 62 -10.82 -6.28 -2.36
C THR A 62 -11.60 -7.15 -1.39
N GLY A 63 -11.79 -6.66 -0.17
CA GLY A 63 -12.61 -7.33 0.82
C GLY A 63 -14.04 -6.82 0.79
N GLU A 64 -14.90 -7.58 1.35
CA GLU A 64 -16.29 -7.19 1.53
C GLU A 64 -16.46 -6.39 2.79
#